data_589b7c4049308d9ac8d3ed0962f54189
#
_entry.id   589b7c4049308d9ac8d3ed0962f54189
#
_cell.length_a   1.000
_cell.length_b   1.000
_cell.length_c   1.000
_cell.angle_alpha   90.00
_cell.angle_beta   90.00
_cell.angle_gamma   90.00
#
_symmetry.space_group_name_H-M   'P 1'
#
loop_
_entity.id
_entity.type
_entity.pdbx_description
1 polymer ?
#
loop_
_entity_poly.entity_id
_entity_poly.type
_entity_poly.pdbx_seq_one_letter_code
_entity_poly.pdbx_strand_id
1 'polypeptide(L)'
;MSDYVHWATLGALCEFLPRPENRVTLAEEKDRHGLPVAHFAYSQGDNDKLLLKAAQGLMEDMLKAAGAEQVMTITRNAHLVGGARMARTAEAGVVDSEHRVFGVDRLYVADGSVFPTQGSANPALTIMALAARLAGKMIEHGRYS
;
A
#
# COMPACT_ATOMS: atom_id res chain seq x y z
N MET A 1 2.71 21.92 -25.63
CA MET A 1 3.69 22.04 -24.53
C MET A 1 3.88 23.47 -24.01
N SER A 2 3.28 24.49 -24.63
CA SER A 2 3.37 25.90 -24.22
C SER A 2 2.64 26.25 -22.92
N ASP A 3 1.63 25.44 -22.54
CA ASP A 3 0.70 25.81 -21.46
C ASP A 3 1.06 25.25 -20.08
N TYR A 4 2.12 24.43 -19.95
CA TYR A 4 2.48 23.79 -18.68
C TYR A 4 2.80 24.80 -17.57
N VAL A 5 3.28 25.98 -17.92
CA VAL A 5 3.60 27.07 -16.97
C VAL A 5 2.35 27.69 -16.32
N HIS A 6 1.17 27.41 -16.87
CA HIS A 6 -0.12 27.90 -16.40
C HIS A 6 -0.88 26.84 -15.58
N TRP A 7 -0.28 25.68 -15.34
CA TRP A 7 -0.89 24.62 -14.55
C TRP A 7 -0.21 24.46 -13.19
N ALA A 8 -1.02 24.40 -12.15
CA ALA A 8 -0.60 24.03 -10.80
C ALA A 8 -1.24 22.69 -10.40
N THR A 9 -0.51 21.89 -9.63
CA THR A 9 -1.00 20.58 -9.16
C THR A 9 -1.00 20.56 -7.65
N LEU A 10 -2.12 20.16 -7.06
CA LEU A 10 -2.22 19.73 -5.68
C LEU A 10 -2.39 18.20 -5.65
N GLY A 11 -1.84 17.56 -4.63
CA GLY A 11 -1.99 16.13 -4.39
C GLY A 11 -2.35 15.88 -2.94
N ALA A 12 -3.24 14.91 -2.70
CA ALA A 12 -3.53 14.38 -1.39
C ALA A 12 -3.28 12.86 -1.37
N LEU A 13 -2.63 12.40 -0.32
CA LEU A 13 -2.51 10.98 0.00
C LEU A 13 -3.54 10.64 1.06
N CYS A 14 -4.45 9.74 0.72
CA CYS A 14 -5.52 9.30 1.61
C CYS A 14 -5.22 7.89 2.11
N GLU A 15 -5.41 7.66 3.40
CA GLU A 15 -5.34 6.32 3.97
C GLU A 15 -6.55 5.52 3.55
N PHE A 16 -6.32 4.31 3.03
CA PHE A 16 -7.36 3.32 2.83
C PHE A 16 -7.25 2.22 3.88
N LEU A 17 -8.36 1.94 4.54
CA LEU A 17 -8.39 0.92 5.59
C LEU A 17 -8.35 -0.49 4.97
N PRO A 18 -7.63 -1.43 5.60
CA PRO A 18 -7.59 -2.80 5.13
C PRO A 18 -8.98 -3.45 5.21
N ARG A 19 -9.32 -4.21 4.16
CA ARG A 19 -10.59 -4.94 4.05
C ARG A 19 -10.32 -6.40 3.67
N PRO A 20 -11.01 -7.37 4.28
CA PRO A 20 -10.81 -8.80 3.99
C PRO A 20 -11.06 -9.16 2.51
N GLU A 21 -11.92 -8.40 1.81
CA GLU A 21 -12.25 -8.61 0.40
C GLU A 21 -11.11 -8.17 -0.53
N ASN A 22 -10.31 -7.21 -0.09
CA ASN A 22 -9.16 -6.69 -0.85
C ASN A 22 -7.98 -7.63 -0.64
N ARG A 23 -7.81 -8.59 -1.56
CA ARG A 23 -6.82 -9.65 -1.44
C ARG A 23 -6.25 -10.10 -2.78
N VAL A 24 -5.11 -10.75 -2.71
CA VAL A 24 -4.55 -11.49 -3.82
C VAL A 24 -4.86 -12.97 -3.64
N THR A 25 -5.38 -13.61 -4.67
CA THR A 25 -5.64 -15.05 -4.72
C THR A 25 -5.00 -15.65 -5.96
N LEU A 26 -5.00 -16.97 -6.07
CA LEU A 26 -4.60 -17.65 -7.28
C LEU A 26 -5.82 -17.83 -8.20
N ALA A 27 -5.68 -17.49 -9.48
CA ALA A 27 -6.68 -17.74 -10.49
C ALA A 27 -6.61 -19.20 -10.98
N GLU A 28 -7.66 -19.68 -11.64
CA GLU A 28 -7.64 -20.98 -12.33
C GLU A 28 -6.75 -20.94 -13.59
N GLU A 29 -6.64 -19.74 -14.20
CA GLU A 29 -5.75 -19.49 -15.33
C GLU A 29 -4.28 -19.70 -14.94
N LYS A 30 -3.52 -20.29 -15.87
CA LYS A 30 -2.09 -20.56 -15.69
C LYS A 30 -1.26 -19.73 -16.68
N ASP A 31 -0.08 -19.35 -16.23
CA ASP A 31 0.91 -18.71 -17.07
C ASP A 31 1.59 -19.72 -18.04
N ARG A 32 2.54 -19.23 -18.84
CA ARG A 32 3.31 -20.05 -19.80
C ARG A 32 4.15 -21.15 -19.13
N HIS A 33 4.35 -21.10 -17.81
CA HIS A 33 5.11 -22.09 -17.03
C HIS A 33 4.20 -23.06 -16.28
N GLY A 34 2.88 -22.96 -16.46
CA GLY A 34 1.89 -23.80 -15.81
C GLY A 34 1.57 -23.40 -14.36
N LEU A 35 2.04 -22.22 -13.90
CA LEU A 35 1.76 -21.69 -12.57
C LEU A 35 0.47 -20.86 -12.58
N PRO A 36 -0.39 -20.96 -11.53
CA PRO A 36 -1.56 -20.10 -11.41
C PRO A 36 -1.17 -18.62 -11.41
N VAL A 37 -1.88 -17.79 -12.19
CA VAL A 37 -1.67 -16.35 -12.17
C VAL A 37 -2.29 -15.70 -10.94
N ALA A 38 -1.74 -14.56 -10.51
CA ALA A 38 -2.28 -13.79 -9.40
C ALA A 38 -3.59 -13.10 -9.82
N HIS A 39 -4.63 -13.27 -9.02
CA HIS A 39 -5.89 -12.55 -9.16
C HIS A 39 -6.00 -11.51 -8.06
N PHE A 40 -6.14 -10.25 -8.45
CA PHE A 40 -6.26 -9.11 -7.54
C PHE A 40 -7.73 -8.71 -7.40
N ALA A 41 -8.31 -8.94 -6.22
CA ALA A 41 -9.60 -8.39 -5.84
C ALA A 41 -9.39 -7.09 -5.07
N TYR A 42 -9.89 -5.98 -5.61
CA TYR A 42 -9.79 -4.67 -4.96
C TYR A 42 -11.07 -3.86 -5.15
N SER A 43 -11.54 -3.27 -4.07
CA SER A 43 -12.64 -2.31 -4.09
C SER A 43 -12.45 -1.27 -2.98
N GLN A 44 -12.93 -0.05 -3.23
CA GLN A 44 -12.93 1.02 -2.24
C GLN A 44 -14.09 0.83 -1.26
N GLY A 45 -13.80 0.98 0.03
CA GLY A 45 -14.81 1.06 1.08
C GLY A 45 -15.59 2.38 1.05
N ASP A 46 -16.65 2.47 1.82
CA ASP A 46 -17.43 3.72 1.90
C ASP A 46 -16.64 4.83 2.58
N ASN A 47 -15.85 4.51 3.60
CA ASN A 47 -14.94 5.46 4.22
C ASN A 47 -13.89 6.00 3.22
N ASP A 48 -13.34 5.14 2.35
CA ASP A 48 -12.36 5.53 1.34
C ASP A 48 -12.97 6.51 0.33
N LYS A 49 -14.20 6.25 -0.11
CA LYS A 49 -14.94 7.13 -1.03
C LYS A 49 -15.24 8.48 -0.40
N LEU A 50 -15.66 8.49 0.87
CA LEU A 50 -15.93 9.73 1.61
C LEU A 50 -14.65 10.56 1.78
N LEU A 51 -13.54 9.92 2.15
CA LEU A 51 -12.25 10.58 2.33
C LEU A 51 -11.73 11.17 1.01
N LEU A 52 -11.80 10.41 -0.08
CA LEU A 52 -11.42 10.90 -1.41
C LEU A 52 -12.26 12.09 -1.82
N LYS A 53 -13.59 12.03 -1.64
CA LYS A 53 -14.48 13.13 -1.98
C LYS A 53 -14.17 14.40 -1.17
N ALA A 54 -13.91 14.25 0.13
CA ALA A 54 -13.54 15.36 1.00
C ALA A 54 -12.20 15.99 0.58
N ALA A 55 -11.18 15.15 0.31
CA ALA A 55 -9.88 15.62 -0.14
C ALA A 55 -9.94 16.34 -1.50
N GLN A 56 -10.70 15.80 -2.45
CA GLN A 56 -10.92 16.42 -3.76
C GLN A 56 -11.60 17.79 -3.62
N GLY A 57 -12.68 17.89 -2.82
CA GLY A 57 -13.36 19.15 -2.58
C GLY A 57 -12.46 20.20 -1.96
N LEU A 58 -11.68 19.84 -0.94
CA LEU A 58 -10.73 20.75 -0.30
C LEU A 58 -9.67 21.26 -1.29
N MET A 59 -9.08 20.37 -2.09
CA MET A 59 -8.07 20.75 -3.10
C MET A 59 -8.67 21.66 -4.19
N GLU A 60 -9.90 21.38 -4.62
CA GLU A 60 -10.61 22.21 -5.58
C GLU A 60 -10.86 23.62 -5.02
N ASP A 61 -11.33 23.73 -3.79
CA ASP A 61 -11.55 25.02 -3.12
C ASP A 61 -10.25 25.80 -2.96
N MET A 62 -9.16 25.15 -2.61
CA MET A 62 -7.84 25.78 -2.51
C MET A 62 -7.35 26.30 -3.87
N LEU A 63 -7.49 25.54 -4.95
CA LEU A 63 -7.10 25.96 -6.29
C LEU A 63 -7.95 27.15 -6.77
N LYS A 64 -9.27 27.10 -6.56
CA LYS A 64 -10.18 28.21 -6.89
C LYS A 64 -9.84 29.48 -6.10
N ALA A 65 -9.56 29.36 -4.80
CA ALA A 65 -9.14 30.48 -3.96
C ALA A 65 -7.79 31.08 -4.43
N ALA A 66 -6.93 30.27 -5.04
CA ALA A 66 -5.68 30.72 -5.66
C ALA A 66 -5.85 31.30 -7.08
N GLY A 67 -7.08 31.38 -7.60
CA GLY A 67 -7.39 31.96 -8.90
C GLY A 67 -7.41 30.98 -10.08
N ALA A 68 -7.50 29.66 -9.82
CA ALA A 68 -7.63 28.68 -10.90
C ALA A 68 -8.97 28.83 -11.63
N GLU A 69 -8.94 29.00 -12.93
CA GLU A 69 -10.13 29.11 -13.80
C GLU A 69 -10.73 27.75 -14.14
N GLN A 70 -9.86 26.72 -14.24
CA GLN A 70 -10.24 25.34 -14.53
C GLN A 70 -9.58 24.38 -13.55
N VAL A 71 -10.34 23.42 -13.05
CA VAL A 71 -9.83 22.39 -12.16
C VAL A 71 -10.15 21.02 -12.74
N MET A 72 -9.13 20.17 -12.87
CA MET A 72 -9.26 18.76 -13.24
C MET A 72 -8.85 17.89 -12.08
N THR A 73 -9.61 16.83 -11.82
CA THR A 73 -9.28 15.84 -10.81
C THR A 73 -8.85 14.52 -11.43
N ILE A 74 -7.73 13.98 -10.97
CA ILE A 74 -7.24 12.65 -11.36
C ILE A 74 -7.06 11.83 -10.08
N THR A 75 -7.69 10.67 -10.02
CA THR A 75 -7.48 9.70 -8.94
C THR A 75 -6.52 8.62 -9.42
N ARG A 76 -5.49 8.34 -8.62
CA ARG A 76 -4.52 7.26 -8.89
C ARG A 76 -4.37 6.41 -7.64
N ASN A 77 -4.26 5.10 -7.83
CA ASN A 77 -3.82 4.20 -6.77
C ASN A 77 -2.29 4.20 -6.75
N ALA A 78 -1.73 4.43 -5.58
CA ALA A 78 -0.30 4.39 -5.34
C ALA A 78 -0.02 3.79 -3.96
N HIS A 79 1.24 3.36 -3.72
CA HIS A 79 1.68 2.88 -2.42
C HIS A 79 0.85 1.71 -1.88
N LEU A 80 0.51 0.74 -2.74
CA LEU A 80 -0.23 -0.46 -2.34
C LEU A 80 0.59 -1.26 -1.33
N VAL A 81 -0.01 -1.57 -0.18
CA VAL A 81 0.65 -2.26 0.93
C VAL A 81 -0.31 -3.29 1.56
N GLY A 82 0.15 -4.09 2.51
CA GLY A 82 -0.73 -4.92 3.36
C GLY A 82 -1.10 -6.30 2.82
N GLY A 83 -0.55 -6.75 1.67
CA GLY A 83 -0.83 -8.07 1.11
C GLY A 83 -0.34 -9.25 1.97
N ALA A 84 0.66 -9.01 2.84
CA ALA A 84 1.19 -9.97 3.81
C ALA A 84 1.31 -9.32 5.20
N ARG A 85 0.24 -8.65 5.64
CA ARG A 85 0.26 -7.77 6.82
C ARG A 85 0.78 -8.44 8.08
N MET A 86 1.49 -7.67 8.87
CA MET A 86 2.01 -8.05 10.17
C MET A 86 0.88 -8.09 11.21
N ALA A 87 0.91 -9.12 12.06
CA ALA A 87 -0.09 -9.29 13.12
C ALA A 87 0.50 -10.03 14.32
N ARG A 88 -0.28 -10.12 15.38
CA ARG A 88 0.08 -10.89 16.58
C ARG A 88 -0.19 -12.38 16.44
N THR A 89 -1.13 -12.76 15.60
CA THR A 89 -1.56 -14.15 15.38
C THR A 89 -1.78 -14.43 13.90
N ALA A 90 -1.75 -15.70 13.50
CA ALA A 90 -1.94 -16.14 12.13
C ALA A 90 -3.36 -15.85 11.58
N GLU A 91 -4.36 -15.77 12.46
CA GLU A 91 -5.74 -15.45 12.07
C GLU A 91 -5.90 -13.98 11.68
N ALA A 92 -5.02 -13.12 12.22
CA ALA A 92 -5.09 -11.66 12.01
C ALA A 92 -4.15 -11.15 10.92
N GLY A 93 -3.17 -11.95 10.48
CA GLY A 93 -2.20 -11.56 9.44
C GLY A 93 -1.33 -12.70 8.95
N VAL A 94 -0.31 -12.34 8.20
CA VAL A 94 0.56 -13.30 7.50
C VAL A 94 1.93 -13.44 8.17
N VAL A 95 2.47 -12.35 8.71
CA VAL A 95 3.78 -12.34 9.37
C VAL A 95 3.69 -11.85 10.81
N ASP A 96 4.62 -12.31 11.65
CA ASP A 96 4.79 -11.81 13.01
C ASP A 96 5.61 -10.50 13.05
N SER A 97 5.84 -9.96 14.26
CA SER A 97 6.64 -8.73 14.46
C SER A 97 8.11 -8.86 14.06
N GLU A 98 8.58 -10.07 13.81
CA GLU A 98 9.92 -10.39 13.31
C GLU A 98 9.92 -10.70 11.81
N HIS A 99 8.84 -10.34 11.11
CA HIS A 99 8.66 -10.58 9.68
C HIS A 99 8.58 -12.05 9.24
N ARG A 100 8.47 -13.01 10.18
CA ARG A 100 8.36 -14.44 9.87
C ARG A 100 6.94 -14.76 9.43
N VAL A 101 6.81 -15.52 8.35
CA VAL A 101 5.51 -16.03 7.91
C VAL A 101 5.02 -17.08 8.92
N PHE A 102 3.80 -16.93 9.42
CA PHE A 102 3.20 -17.89 10.32
C PHE A 102 3.10 -19.28 9.69
N GLY A 103 3.54 -20.30 10.42
CA GLY A 103 3.46 -21.69 10.00
C GLY A 103 4.45 -22.12 8.91
N VAL A 104 5.38 -21.26 8.49
CA VAL A 104 6.41 -21.59 7.50
C VAL A 104 7.79 -21.24 8.04
N ASP A 105 8.63 -22.25 8.21
CA ASP A 105 9.99 -22.05 8.71
C ASP A 105 10.86 -21.32 7.70
N ARG A 106 11.70 -20.39 8.19
CA ARG A 106 12.71 -19.66 7.43
C ARG A 106 12.17 -18.78 6.29
N LEU A 107 10.89 -18.49 6.28
CA LEU A 107 10.28 -17.57 5.31
C LEU A 107 10.01 -16.22 5.97
N TYR A 108 10.50 -15.15 5.36
CA TYR A 108 10.36 -13.77 5.83
C TYR A 108 9.87 -12.87 4.70
N VAL A 109 9.16 -11.81 5.05
CA VAL A 109 8.71 -10.78 4.11
C VAL A 109 9.29 -9.43 4.54
N ALA A 110 9.97 -8.71 3.62
CA ALA A 110 10.73 -7.50 3.91
C ALA A 110 10.33 -6.29 3.05
N ASP A 111 9.10 -6.24 2.60
CA ASP A 111 8.56 -5.16 1.76
C ASP A 111 7.30 -4.52 2.36
N GLY A 112 6.66 -3.61 1.62
CA GLY A 112 5.47 -2.89 2.09
C GLY A 112 4.24 -3.77 2.30
N SER A 113 4.24 -5.01 1.85
CA SER A 113 3.12 -5.93 2.07
C SER A 113 2.90 -6.26 3.54
N VAL A 114 3.93 -6.09 4.40
CA VAL A 114 3.83 -6.34 5.84
C VAL A 114 3.06 -5.27 6.61
N PHE A 115 2.73 -4.13 6.00
CA PHE A 115 2.04 -3.05 6.69
C PHE A 115 0.62 -3.45 7.08
N PRO A 116 0.22 -3.29 8.35
CA PRO A 116 -1.17 -3.48 8.75
C PRO A 116 -2.10 -2.40 8.21
N THR A 117 -1.59 -1.19 8.00
CA THR A 117 -2.26 -0.03 7.38
C THR A 117 -1.20 0.91 6.82
N GLN A 118 -1.56 1.74 5.84
CA GLN A 118 -0.57 2.57 5.16
C GLN A 118 -0.36 3.94 5.84
N GLY A 119 -1.39 4.53 6.42
CA GLY A 119 -1.39 5.94 6.77
C GLY A 119 -1.48 6.85 5.52
N SER A 120 -1.22 8.14 5.71
CA SER A 120 -1.33 9.18 4.67
C SER A 120 0.02 9.74 4.21
N ALA A 121 1.06 8.90 4.17
CA ALA A 121 2.41 9.29 3.76
C ALA A 121 3.07 8.24 2.84
N ASN A 122 4.14 8.64 2.15
CA ASN A 122 4.93 7.74 1.33
C ASN A 122 5.59 6.65 2.19
N PRO A 123 5.45 5.35 1.88
CA PRO A 123 5.87 4.26 2.77
C PRO A 123 7.34 3.88 2.66
N ALA A 124 8.09 4.37 1.66
CA ALA A 124 9.42 3.87 1.31
C ALA A 124 10.41 3.92 2.49
N LEU A 125 10.44 5.00 3.27
CA LEU A 125 11.36 5.11 4.42
C LEU A 125 11.05 4.05 5.48
N THR A 126 9.78 3.82 5.78
CA THR A 126 9.35 2.80 6.74
C THR A 126 9.65 1.39 6.23
N ILE A 127 9.45 1.13 4.94
CA ILE A 127 9.81 -0.16 4.30
C ILE A 127 11.31 -0.43 4.50
N MET A 128 12.17 0.54 4.17
CA MET A 128 13.61 0.41 4.32
C MET A 128 14.02 0.21 5.79
N ALA A 129 13.43 0.94 6.71
CA ALA A 129 13.71 0.81 8.15
C ALA A 129 13.33 -0.58 8.68
N LEU A 130 12.17 -1.11 8.28
CA LEU A 130 11.73 -2.45 8.66
C LEU A 130 12.62 -3.54 8.06
N ALA A 131 13.02 -3.41 6.80
CA ALA A 131 13.95 -4.34 6.16
C ALA A 131 15.33 -4.33 6.82
N ALA A 132 15.87 -3.15 7.16
CA ALA A 132 17.14 -3.02 7.89
C ALA A 132 17.07 -3.62 9.30
N ARG A 133 15.95 -3.41 10.01
CA ARG A 133 15.71 -4.03 11.32
C ARG A 133 15.68 -5.57 11.21
N LEU A 134 14.99 -6.12 10.21
CA LEU A 134 14.97 -7.55 9.96
C LEU A 134 16.39 -8.08 9.70
N ALA A 135 17.15 -7.44 8.81
CA ALA A 135 18.52 -7.84 8.49
C ALA A 135 19.42 -7.86 9.74
N GLY A 136 19.35 -6.82 10.59
CA GLY A 136 20.09 -6.78 11.86
C GLY A 136 19.74 -7.96 12.77
N LYS A 137 18.47 -8.25 12.95
CA LYS A 137 18.01 -9.39 13.74
C LYS A 137 18.46 -10.74 13.19
N MET A 138 18.44 -10.91 11.89
CA MET A 138 18.90 -12.13 11.24
C MET A 138 20.41 -12.35 11.50
N ILE A 139 21.22 -11.30 11.44
CA ILE A 139 22.66 -11.35 11.75
C ILE A 139 22.89 -11.70 13.23
N GLU A 140 22.22 -11.00 14.15
CA GLU A 140 22.34 -11.24 15.60
C GLU A 140 22.01 -12.69 16.01
N HIS A 141 21.04 -13.32 15.34
CA HIS A 141 20.60 -14.68 15.64
C HIS A 141 21.34 -15.77 14.85
N GLY A 142 22.37 -15.44 14.10
CA GLY A 142 23.18 -16.40 13.36
C GLY A 142 22.40 -17.24 12.33
N ARG A 143 21.29 -16.77 11.83
CA ARG A 143 20.35 -17.55 11.00
C ARG A 143 20.72 -17.69 9.53
N TYR A 144 21.96 -17.36 9.19
CA TYR A 144 22.54 -17.56 7.86
C TYR A 144 23.59 -18.68 7.79
N SER A 145 23.84 -19.36 8.91
CA SER A 145 24.75 -20.52 8.94
C SER A 145 24.00 -21.80 8.68
#